data_69f447a1aa04ee5e8cbf9b59972beb05
#
_entry.id   69f447a1aa04ee5e8cbf9b59972beb05
#
_cell.length_a   1.000
_cell.length_b   1.000
_cell.length_c   1.000
_cell.angle_alpha   90.00
_cell.angle_beta   90.00
_cell.angle_gamma   90.00
#
_symmetry.space_group_name_H-M   'P 1'
#
loop_
_entity.id
_entity.type
_entity.pdbx_description
1 polymer ?
#
loop_
_entity_poly.entity_id
_entity_poly.type
_entity_poly.pdbx_seq_one_letter_code
_entity_poly.pdbx_strand_id
1 'polypeptide(L)'
;MNAPTTLDQLLAAASEEAPRLREIPYNYTSFSDREIVIRLLGPRAWEVLSRLRDERHTGRSARMLYEVLGDIWVVQRNPYLQDDLLDNPKRRGQLVEALNHRLAEIEKRRTPGDDPTRDALVGELLVAARQAVQAFDVSFRETSDLRRQAQRVLRKHTARDNIKFDGLSRVSHVTDATDWRVEYPFVVLTPDTEAEMAGLVKACIELDLTIIPRGGGTGYTGGAIPLTWKSVVINTEKLEAMSEVEVVSIPGHDQPVPTVWTEAGVVTQRVSDAAERAGFVFAVDPTSAEASCIGGNIAMNAGGKKAVLWGTALDNLVSWRMVTPQAEWLEVSRLDHNLGKIHDAPVATFELRWFAPDGRTERRRETLAIPGQAFRKEGLGKDVTDKFLSGLPGIQKEGCDGLITSARW
;
A
#
# COMPACT_ATOMS: atom_id res chain seq x y z
N MET A 1 6.55 -5.87 -37.16
CA MET A 1 7.08 -6.25 -35.83
C MET A 1 7.94 -5.10 -35.34
N ASN A 2 7.49 -4.32 -34.38
CA ASN A 2 8.30 -3.25 -33.79
C ASN A 2 9.42 -3.89 -32.97
N ALA A 3 10.65 -3.36 -33.13
CA ALA A 3 11.78 -3.80 -32.31
C ALA A 3 11.44 -3.66 -30.82
N PRO A 4 11.89 -4.59 -29.96
CA PRO A 4 11.64 -4.46 -28.53
C PRO A 4 12.30 -3.17 -28.02
N THR A 5 11.51 -2.31 -27.41
CA THR A 5 11.99 -1.10 -26.74
C THR A 5 12.95 -1.52 -25.62
N THR A 6 14.16 -1.02 -25.61
CA THR A 6 15.14 -1.35 -24.57
C THR A 6 14.71 -0.76 -23.23
N LEU A 7 15.12 -1.38 -22.11
CA LEU A 7 14.84 -0.88 -20.76
C LEU A 7 15.31 0.57 -20.59
N ASP A 8 16.45 0.92 -21.16
CA ASP A 8 17.00 2.28 -21.14
C ASP A 8 16.10 3.29 -21.88
N GLN A 9 15.51 2.89 -23.01
CA GLN A 9 14.55 3.71 -23.74
C GLN A 9 13.24 3.90 -22.96
N LEU A 10 12.77 2.86 -22.25
CA LEU A 10 11.61 2.96 -21.37
C LEU A 10 11.89 3.84 -20.15
N LEU A 11 13.08 3.71 -19.54
CA LEU A 11 13.50 4.53 -18.43
C LEU A 11 13.71 6.00 -18.82
N ALA A 12 14.29 6.27 -19.99
CA ALA A 12 14.46 7.63 -20.51
C ALA A 12 13.11 8.27 -20.82
N ALA A 13 12.19 7.57 -21.46
CA ALA A 13 10.84 8.08 -21.73
C ALA A 13 10.03 8.30 -20.45
N ALA A 14 10.19 7.46 -19.43
CA ALA A 14 9.56 7.62 -18.14
C ALA A 14 10.13 8.78 -17.32
N SER A 15 11.39 9.17 -17.51
CA SER A 15 12.07 10.17 -16.67
C SER A 15 11.79 11.61 -17.07
N GLU A 16 11.47 11.90 -18.33
CA GLU A 16 11.31 13.29 -18.80
C GLU A 16 9.89 13.86 -18.66
N GLU A 17 8.85 13.04 -18.70
CA GLU A 17 7.46 13.50 -18.81
C GLU A 17 6.58 13.15 -17.58
N ALA A 18 6.92 12.12 -16.82
CA ALA A 18 6.11 11.70 -15.69
C ALA A 18 6.24 12.63 -14.47
N PRO A 19 5.14 12.98 -13.80
CA PRO A 19 5.20 13.70 -12.53
C PRO A 19 5.94 12.88 -11.48
N ARG A 20 6.65 13.54 -10.58
CA ARG A 20 7.28 12.86 -9.46
C ARG A 20 6.23 12.24 -8.55
N LEU A 21 6.42 10.99 -8.17
CA LEU A 21 5.55 10.32 -7.20
C LEU A 21 5.91 10.67 -5.75
N ARG A 22 7.16 11.08 -5.51
CA ARG A 22 7.60 11.49 -4.18
C ARG A 22 7.22 12.94 -3.89
N GLU A 23 6.58 13.15 -2.76
CA GLU A 23 6.22 14.47 -2.25
C GLU A 23 7.28 14.99 -1.26
N ILE A 24 7.23 16.31 -1.01
CA ILE A 24 8.06 16.91 0.05
C ILE A 24 7.55 16.39 1.40
N PRO A 25 8.43 15.91 2.30
CA PRO A 25 8.03 15.20 3.51
C PRO A 25 7.04 15.92 4.43
N TYR A 26 7.14 17.23 4.52
CA TYR A 26 6.37 18.02 5.49
C TYR A 26 5.04 18.58 4.95
N ASN A 27 4.84 18.51 3.65
CA ASN A 27 3.64 19.02 3.02
C ASN A 27 3.28 18.21 1.78
N TYR A 28 2.46 17.19 1.96
CA TYR A 28 2.01 16.31 0.89
C TYR A 28 1.02 16.99 -0.09
N THR A 29 0.64 18.25 0.15
CA THR A 29 -0.07 19.08 -0.82
C THR A 29 0.87 19.90 -1.69
N SER A 30 2.16 19.99 -1.34
CA SER A 30 3.17 20.79 -2.02
C SER A 30 3.78 20.04 -3.19
N PHE A 31 3.10 20.09 -4.30
CA PHE A 31 3.67 19.73 -5.60
C PHE A 31 4.16 20.97 -6.33
N SER A 32 5.11 20.81 -7.25
CA SER A 32 5.47 21.90 -8.14
C SER A 32 4.32 22.23 -9.10
N ASP A 33 4.25 23.48 -9.55
CA ASP A 33 3.28 23.91 -10.57
C ASP A 33 3.32 23.00 -11.80
N ARG A 34 4.52 22.55 -12.19
CA ARG A 34 4.71 21.59 -13.29
C ARG A 34 3.94 20.29 -13.05
N GLU A 35 4.11 19.72 -11.87
CA GLU A 35 3.46 18.43 -11.54
C GLU A 35 1.94 18.56 -11.44
N ILE A 36 1.45 19.66 -10.88
CA ILE A 36 0.00 19.95 -10.81
C ILE A 36 -0.59 20.09 -12.22
N VAL A 37 0.06 20.88 -13.07
CA VAL A 37 -0.41 21.09 -14.46
C VAL A 37 -0.38 19.79 -15.25
N ILE A 38 0.74 19.03 -15.18
CA ILE A 38 0.84 17.78 -15.92
C ILE A 38 -0.22 16.76 -15.46
N ARG A 39 -0.46 16.64 -14.15
CA ARG A 39 -1.45 15.69 -13.60
C ARG A 39 -2.88 16.07 -13.96
N LEU A 40 -3.22 17.34 -13.96
CA LEU A 40 -4.60 17.80 -14.21
C LEU A 40 -4.89 18.07 -15.68
N LEU A 41 -3.93 18.58 -16.44
CA LEU A 41 -4.12 19.03 -17.81
C LEU A 41 -3.30 18.23 -18.85
N GLY A 42 -2.34 17.43 -18.43
CA GLY A 42 -1.42 16.69 -19.27
C GLY A 42 -0.12 17.45 -19.61
N PRO A 43 0.92 16.74 -20.15
CA PRO A 43 2.23 17.32 -20.42
C PRO A 43 2.19 18.46 -21.44
N ARG A 44 1.34 18.36 -22.44
CA ARG A 44 1.17 19.39 -23.47
C ARG A 44 0.78 20.74 -22.88
N ALA A 45 -0.11 20.77 -21.87
CA ALA A 45 -0.49 22.00 -21.20
C ALA A 45 0.70 22.67 -20.49
N TRP A 46 1.62 21.89 -19.94
CA TRP A 46 2.84 22.44 -19.35
C TRP A 46 3.77 23.08 -20.39
N GLU A 47 3.94 22.46 -21.56
CA GLU A 47 4.71 23.03 -22.66
C GLU A 47 4.12 24.39 -23.09
N VAL A 48 2.80 24.44 -23.28
CA VAL A 48 2.08 25.66 -23.64
C VAL A 48 2.26 26.76 -22.59
N LEU A 49 2.07 26.43 -21.31
CA LEU A 49 2.28 27.38 -20.21
C LEU A 49 3.72 27.86 -20.11
N SER A 50 4.70 26.97 -20.30
CA SER A 50 6.12 27.33 -20.30
C SER A 50 6.44 28.28 -21.42
N ARG A 51 5.97 28.01 -22.64
CA ARG A 51 6.15 28.90 -23.79
C ARG A 51 5.53 30.31 -23.54
N LEU A 52 4.29 30.38 -23.09
CA LEU A 52 3.63 31.64 -22.75
C LEU A 52 4.37 32.44 -21.67
N ARG A 53 4.97 31.74 -20.71
CA ARG A 53 5.78 32.37 -19.66
C ARG A 53 7.09 32.93 -20.21
N ASP A 54 7.78 32.18 -21.02
CA ASP A 54 9.08 32.57 -21.59
C ASP A 54 8.93 33.77 -22.55
N GLU A 55 7.81 33.84 -23.25
CA GLU A 55 7.41 35.00 -24.07
C GLU A 55 6.89 36.18 -23.22
N ARG A 56 6.89 36.08 -21.87
CA ARG A 56 6.36 37.06 -20.91
C ARG A 56 4.86 37.40 -21.10
N HIS A 57 4.10 36.47 -21.62
CA HIS A 57 2.66 36.59 -21.82
C HIS A 57 1.82 36.08 -20.63
N THR A 58 2.42 36.06 -19.43
CA THR A 58 1.72 35.65 -18.20
C THR A 58 1.23 36.86 -17.41
N GLY A 59 0.02 36.77 -16.91
CA GLY A 59 -0.59 37.83 -16.14
C GLY A 59 -1.77 37.32 -15.32
N ARG A 60 -2.82 38.17 -15.20
CA ARG A 60 -4.00 37.84 -14.39
C ARG A 60 -4.70 36.56 -14.84
N SER A 61 -4.75 36.26 -16.14
CA SER A 61 -5.36 35.03 -16.66
C SER A 61 -4.59 33.79 -16.25
N ALA A 62 -3.26 33.83 -16.32
CA ALA A 62 -2.43 32.71 -15.82
C ALA A 62 -2.63 32.49 -14.32
N ARG A 63 -2.67 33.56 -13.51
CA ARG A 63 -2.94 33.45 -12.06
C ARG A 63 -4.29 32.78 -11.82
N MET A 64 -5.35 33.19 -12.50
CA MET A 64 -6.68 32.57 -12.35
C MET A 64 -6.69 31.09 -12.74
N LEU A 65 -5.95 30.71 -13.79
CA LEU A 65 -5.80 29.28 -14.15
C LEU A 65 -5.12 28.49 -13.04
N TYR A 66 -4.00 28.99 -12.49
CA TYR A 66 -3.33 28.33 -11.36
C TYR A 66 -4.21 28.27 -10.11
N GLU A 67 -5.03 29.27 -9.84
CA GLU A 67 -6.02 29.23 -8.75
C GLU A 67 -7.06 28.12 -8.97
N VAL A 68 -7.55 27.92 -10.20
CA VAL A 68 -8.47 26.82 -10.54
C VAL A 68 -7.80 25.47 -10.30
N LEU A 69 -6.58 25.28 -10.80
CA LEU A 69 -5.84 24.03 -10.65
C LEU A 69 -5.45 23.76 -9.18
N GLY A 70 -5.07 24.82 -8.46
CA GLY A 70 -4.74 24.75 -7.04
C GLY A 70 -5.94 24.35 -6.18
N ASP A 71 -7.13 24.91 -6.43
CA ASP A 71 -8.34 24.55 -5.70
C ASP A 71 -8.71 23.07 -5.93
N ILE A 72 -8.67 22.60 -7.18
CA ILE A 72 -8.87 21.18 -7.50
C ILE A 72 -7.84 20.32 -6.77
N TRP A 73 -6.56 20.68 -6.87
CA TRP A 73 -5.46 19.94 -6.26
C TRP A 73 -5.59 19.83 -4.75
N VAL A 74 -5.88 20.94 -4.06
CA VAL A 74 -6.06 20.95 -2.60
C VAL A 74 -7.19 20.03 -2.17
N VAL A 75 -8.32 20.04 -2.88
CA VAL A 75 -9.44 19.13 -2.55
C VAL A 75 -9.06 17.68 -2.79
N GLN A 76 -8.42 17.37 -3.93
CA GLN A 76 -7.98 15.99 -4.24
C GLN A 76 -6.94 15.45 -3.24
N ARG A 77 -6.15 16.33 -2.63
CA ARG A 77 -5.11 16.00 -1.66
C ARG A 77 -5.54 16.21 -0.21
N ASN A 78 -6.82 16.42 0.06
CA ASN A 78 -7.36 16.59 1.41
C ASN A 78 -8.62 15.74 1.61
N PRO A 79 -8.50 14.57 2.26
CA PRO A 79 -9.63 13.67 2.50
C PRO A 79 -10.79 14.30 3.26
N TYR A 80 -10.52 15.24 4.18
CA TYR A 80 -11.58 15.95 4.91
C TYR A 80 -12.40 16.85 4.01
N LEU A 81 -11.74 17.58 3.09
CA LEU A 81 -12.45 18.40 2.10
C LEU A 81 -13.24 17.53 1.11
N GLN A 82 -12.67 16.38 0.71
CA GLN A 82 -13.40 15.42 -0.13
C GLN A 82 -14.66 14.93 0.56
N ASP A 83 -14.58 14.54 1.83
CA ASP A 83 -15.72 14.05 2.60
C ASP A 83 -16.79 15.16 2.76
N ASP A 84 -16.38 16.39 3.10
CA ASP A 84 -17.31 17.52 3.19
C ASP A 84 -18.05 17.78 1.87
N LEU A 85 -17.36 17.73 0.74
CA LEU A 85 -17.97 17.96 -0.58
C LEU A 85 -18.78 16.75 -1.10
N LEU A 86 -18.50 15.54 -0.62
CA LEU A 86 -19.35 14.36 -0.86
C LEU A 86 -20.67 14.48 -0.11
N ASP A 87 -20.63 14.93 1.15
CA ASP A 87 -21.79 15.04 2.04
C ASP A 87 -22.62 16.31 1.76
N ASN A 88 -22.01 17.34 1.14
CA ASN A 88 -22.64 18.64 0.86
C ASN A 88 -22.69 18.96 -0.64
N PRO A 89 -23.62 18.37 -1.41
CA PRO A 89 -23.73 18.61 -2.86
C PRO A 89 -23.91 20.09 -3.24
N LYS A 90 -24.54 20.89 -2.37
CA LYS A 90 -24.71 22.34 -2.60
C LYS A 90 -23.36 23.06 -2.55
N ARG A 91 -22.51 22.77 -1.56
CA ARG A 91 -21.16 23.36 -1.45
C ARG A 91 -20.30 22.94 -2.64
N ARG A 92 -20.37 21.67 -3.03
CA ARG A 92 -19.69 21.17 -4.22
C ARG A 92 -20.13 21.92 -5.46
N GLY A 93 -21.43 22.08 -5.69
CA GLY A 93 -21.96 22.86 -6.83
C GLY A 93 -21.44 24.29 -6.85
N GLN A 94 -21.42 24.96 -5.70
CA GLN A 94 -20.88 26.34 -5.57
C GLN A 94 -19.39 26.40 -5.91
N LEU A 95 -18.59 25.41 -5.48
CA LEU A 95 -17.17 25.34 -5.84
C LEU A 95 -16.99 25.16 -7.36
N VAL A 96 -17.68 24.20 -7.96
CA VAL A 96 -17.62 23.93 -9.41
C VAL A 96 -18.06 25.16 -10.21
N GLU A 97 -19.10 25.87 -9.78
CA GLU A 97 -19.54 27.10 -10.38
C GLU A 97 -18.46 28.21 -10.30
N ALA A 98 -17.81 28.36 -9.15
CA ALA A 98 -16.72 29.32 -8.97
C ALA A 98 -15.50 28.99 -9.84
N LEU A 99 -15.14 27.73 -10.01
CA LEU A 99 -14.08 27.29 -10.91
C LEU A 99 -14.41 27.65 -12.37
N ASN A 100 -15.64 27.32 -12.83
CA ASN A 100 -16.10 27.63 -14.17
C ASN A 100 -16.21 29.15 -14.42
N HIS A 101 -16.60 29.91 -13.41
CA HIS A 101 -16.64 31.39 -13.51
C HIS A 101 -15.23 31.96 -13.77
N ARG A 102 -14.20 31.50 -13.06
CA ARG A 102 -12.81 31.94 -13.32
C ARG A 102 -12.36 31.60 -14.74
N LEU A 103 -12.68 30.39 -15.24
CA LEU A 103 -12.36 30.02 -16.63
C LEU A 103 -13.11 30.91 -17.66
N ALA A 104 -14.37 31.26 -17.39
CA ALA A 104 -15.14 32.21 -18.23
C ALA A 104 -14.52 33.61 -18.22
N GLU A 105 -13.99 34.07 -17.08
CA GLU A 105 -13.28 35.33 -16.98
C GLU A 105 -11.95 35.35 -17.77
N ILE A 106 -11.25 34.20 -17.87
CA ILE A 106 -10.09 34.06 -18.77
C ILE A 106 -10.54 34.14 -20.24
N GLU A 107 -11.62 33.44 -20.60
CA GLU A 107 -12.18 33.44 -21.95
C GLU A 107 -12.54 34.86 -22.42
N LYS A 108 -13.18 35.67 -21.56
CA LYS A 108 -13.55 37.08 -21.88
C LYS A 108 -12.33 37.97 -22.16
N ARG A 109 -11.15 37.59 -21.71
CA ARG A 109 -9.90 38.35 -21.88
C ARG A 109 -9.08 37.93 -23.08
N ARG A 110 -9.59 37.00 -23.86
CA ARG A 110 -8.94 36.60 -25.11
C ARG A 110 -9.04 37.74 -26.12
N THR A 111 -7.99 37.90 -26.90
CA THR A 111 -7.89 38.94 -27.93
C THR A 111 -7.43 38.28 -29.25
N PRO A 112 -8.32 37.56 -29.95
CA PRO A 112 -7.96 36.79 -31.16
C PRO A 112 -7.38 37.66 -32.28
N GLY A 113 -7.76 38.95 -32.34
CA GLY A 113 -7.29 39.89 -33.35
C GLY A 113 -5.87 40.39 -33.17
N ASP A 114 -5.32 40.36 -31.94
CA ASP A 114 -4.00 40.93 -31.63
C ASP A 114 -2.87 39.94 -31.87
N ASP A 115 -3.07 38.68 -31.44
CA ASP A 115 -2.10 37.58 -31.60
C ASP A 115 -2.84 36.24 -31.74
N PRO A 116 -3.16 35.81 -32.97
CA PRO A 116 -3.90 34.58 -33.20
C PRO A 116 -3.19 33.33 -32.68
N THR A 117 -1.84 33.30 -32.72
CA THR A 117 -1.05 32.14 -32.25
C THR A 117 -1.16 31.99 -30.74
N ARG A 118 -0.97 33.07 -30.00
CA ARG A 118 -1.12 33.10 -28.55
C ARG A 118 -2.56 32.78 -28.15
N ASP A 119 -3.55 33.35 -28.85
CA ASP A 119 -4.95 33.11 -28.55
C ASP A 119 -5.33 31.65 -28.74
N ALA A 120 -4.81 30.99 -29.78
CA ALA A 120 -4.98 29.55 -29.97
C ALA A 120 -4.41 28.70 -28.79
N LEU A 121 -3.21 29.04 -28.28
CA LEU A 121 -2.60 28.40 -27.14
C LEU A 121 -3.43 28.59 -25.84
N VAL A 122 -3.96 29.78 -25.62
CA VAL A 122 -4.86 30.04 -24.48
C VAL A 122 -6.16 29.24 -24.62
N GLY A 123 -6.70 29.13 -25.84
CA GLY A 123 -7.86 28.30 -26.13
C GLY A 123 -7.64 26.84 -25.82
N GLU A 124 -6.47 26.27 -26.18
CA GLU A 124 -6.08 24.91 -25.86
C GLU A 124 -6.06 24.68 -24.34
N LEU A 125 -5.44 25.57 -23.57
CA LEU A 125 -5.42 25.50 -22.11
C LEU A 125 -6.80 25.58 -21.48
N LEU A 126 -7.70 26.45 -21.99
CA LEU A 126 -9.05 26.56 -21.47
C LEU A 126 -9.89 25.31 -21.71
N VAL A 127 -9.73 24.68 -22.88
CA VAL A 127 -10.36 23.37 -23.14
C VAL A 127 -9.91 22.33 -22.13
N ALA A 128 -8.61 22.19 -21.95
CA ALA A 128 -8.05 21.24 -20.98
C ALA A 128 -8.51 21.54 -19.54
N ALA A 129 -8.52 22.82 -19.13
CA ALA A 129 -8.96 23.22 -17.80
C ALA A 129 -10.45 22.95 -17.57
N ARG A 130 -11.31 23.17 -18.55
CA ARG A 130 -12.75 22.83 -18.46
C ARG A 130 -12.96 21.33 -18.33
N GLN A 131 -12.18 20.52 -19.07
CA GLN A 131 -12.20 19.07 -18.94
C GLN A 131 -11.77 18.64 -17.54
N ALA A 132 -10.74 19.26 -16.96
CA ALA A 132 -10.29 18.99 -15.61
C ALA A 132 -11.36 19.32 -14.55
N VAL A 133 -12.04 20.47 -14.66
CA VAL A 133 -13.16 20.83 -13.77
C VAL A 133 -14.31 19.84 -13.91
N GLN A 134 -14.65 19.43 -15.13
CA GLN A 134 -15.68 18.42 -15.36
C GLN A 134 -15.31 17.07 -14.77
N ALA A 135 -14.07 16.59 -14.98
CA ALA A 135 -13.55 15.34 -14.39
C ALA A 135 -13.57 15.41 -12.86
N PHE A 136 -13.21 16.55 -12.29
CA PHE A 136 -13.28 16.79 -10.85
C PHE A 136 -14.71 16.65 -10.31
N ASP A 137 -15.71 17.25 -10.92
CA ASP A 137 -17.12 17.09 -10.49
C ASP A 137 -17.63 15.65 -10.65
N VAL A 138 -17.29 15.00 -11.76
CA VAL A 138 -17.66 13.59 -12.01
C VAL A 138 -17.06 12.66 -10.97
N SER A 139 -15.82 12.90 -10.54
CA SER A 139 -15.11 12.06 -9.57
C SER A 139 -15.86 11.91 -8.24
N PHE A 140 -16.61 12.90 -7.79
CA PHE A 140 -17.44 12.81 -6.58
C PHE A 140 -18.61 11.83 -6.72
N ARG A 141 -19.24 11.78 -7.91
CA ARG A 141 -20.30 10.81 -8.18
C ARG A 141 -19.76 9.41 -8.22
N GLU A 142 -18.66 9.20 -8.94
CA GLU A 142 -17.97 7.91 -9.00
C GLU A 142 -17.54 7.43 -7.61
N THR A 143 -16.95 8.30 -6.80
CA THR A 143 -16.55 7.99 -5.42
C THR A 143 -17.75 7.64 -4.55
N SER A 144 -18.86 8.39 -4.64
CA SER A 144 -20.08 8.12 -3.90
C SER A 144 -20.70 6.77 -4.28
N ASP A 145 -20.74 6.46 -5.58
CA ASP A 145 -21.27 5.21 -6.10
C ASP A 145 -20.41 4.02 -5.66
N LEU A 146 -19.09 4.14 -5.76
CA LEU A 146 -18.15 3.13 -5.31
C LEU A 146 -18.23 2.93 -3.78
N ARG A 147 -18.36 3.99 -2.97
CA ARG A 147 -18.55 3.87 -1.52
C ARG A 147 -19.83 3.10 -1.17
N ARG A 148 -20.95 3.36 -1.87
CA ARG A 148 -22.20 2.61 -1.67
C ARG A 148 -22.05 1.14 -2.05
N GLN A 149 -21.41 0.87 -3.17
CA GLN A 149 -21.13 -0.50 -3.61
C GLN A 149 -20.21 -1.22 -2.62
N ALA A 150 -19.12 -0.60 -2.22
CA ALA A 150 -18.14 -1.15 -1.28
C ALA A 150 -18.80 -1.46 0.07
N GLN A 151 -19.59 -0.55 0.64
CA GLN A 151 -20.33 -0.82 1.85
C GLN A 151 -21.25 -2.04 1.73
N ARG A 152 -21.96 -2.16 0.60
CA ARG A 152 -22.88 -3.30 0.39
C ARG A 152 -22.16 -4.65 0.33
N VAL A 153 -21.00 -4.69 -0.30
CA VAL A 153 -20.23 -5.92 -0.51
C VAL A 153 -19.43 -6.26 0.75
N LEU A 154 -18.68 -5.32 1.31
CA LEU A 154 -17.79 -5.54 2.44
C LEU A 154 -18.53 -5.87 3.75
N ARG A 155 -19.72 -5.30 3.97
CA ARG A 155 -20.56 -5.60 5.15
C ARG A 155 -21.05 -7.05 5.24
N LYS A 156 -20.86 -7.83 4.20
CA LYS A 156 -21.13 -9.28 4.24
C LYS A 156 -20.05 -10.07 4.95
N HIS A 157 -18.88 -9.44 5.14
CA HIS A 157 -17.66 -10.09 5.60
C HIS A 157 -17.09 -9.48 6.89
N THR A 158 -17.48 -8.26 7.23
CA THR A 158 -17.01 -7.57 8.43
C THR A 158 -18.08 -6.64 9.00
N ALA A 159 -17.90 -6.19 10.24
CA ALA A 159 -18.76 -5.20 10.87
C ALA A 159 -18.69 -3.84 10.15
N ARG A 160 -19.78 -3.05 10.23
CA ARG A 160 -19.85 -1.74 9.58
C ARG A 160 -18.71 -0.80 10.02
N ASP A 161 -18.39 -0.82 11.30
CA ASP A 161 -17.40 0.10 11.91
C ASP A 161 -15.95 -0.26 11.52
N ASN A 162 -15.76 -1.44 10.90
CA ASN A 162 -14.49 -1.86 10.33
C ASN A 162 -14.26 -1.32 8.91
N ILE A 163 -15.26 -0.68 8.30
CA ILE A 163 -15.20 -0.12 6.94
C ILE A 163 -15.12 1.40 7.04
N LYS A 164 -13.93 1.94 6.99
CA LYS A 164 -13.63 3.34 7.31
C LYS A 164 -13.33 4.16 6.04
N PHE A 165 -14.23 5.08 5.68
CA PHE A 165 -14.04 6.01 4.56
C PHE A 165 -13.64 7.41 5.03
N ASP A 166 -13.67 7.67 6.32
CA ASP A 166 -13.46 8.99 6.90
C ASP A 166 -12.02 9.51 6.70
N GLY A 167 -11.90 10.84 6.72
CA GLY A 167 -10.65 11.52 6.47
C GLY A 167 -9.54 11.14 7.45
N LEU A 168 -9.84 10.93 8.75
CA LEU A 168 -8.87 10.56 9.75
C LEU A 168 -8.25 9.19 9.46
N SER A 169 -9.08 8.19 9.23
CA SER A 169 -8.63 6.84 8.89
C SER A 169 -7.77 6.82 7.62
N ARG A 170 -8.16 7.58 6.60
CA ARG A 170 -7.42 7.67 5.34
C ARG A 170 -6.07 8.36 5.51
N VAL A 171 -6.01 9.46 6.27
CA VAL A 171 -4.76 10.19 6.54
C VAL A 171 -3.78 9.37 7.38
N SER A 172 -4.25 8.64 8.38
CA SER A 172 -3.38 7.81 9.24
C SER A 172 -2.78 6.60 8.51
N HIS A 173 -3.27 6.27 7.32
CA HIS A 173 -2.80 5.14 6.51
C HIS A 173 -2.16 5.54 5.17
N VAL A 174 -1.75 6.81 5.03
CA VAL A 174 -1.18 7.34 3.79
C VAL A 174 0.32 7.14 3.66
N THR A 175 1.01 6.85 4.76
CA THR A 175 2.47 6.76 4.83
C THR A 175 2.94 5.57 5.65
N ASP A 176 4.18 5.18 5.48
CA ASP A 176 4.95 4.30 6.36
C ASP A 176 6.21 5.03 6.86
N ALA A 177 7.26 4.31 7.28
CA ALA A 177 8.49 4.92 7.74
C ALA A 177 9.39 5.50 6.62
N THR A 178 8.97 5.44 5.36
CA THR A 178 9.72 6.06 4.22
C THR A 178 9.42 7.53 4.03
N ASP A 179 8.47 8.11 4.74
CA ASP A 179 7.91 9.46 4.51
C ASP A 179 7.21 9.65 3.15
N TRP A 180 7.07 8.63 2.36
CA TRP A 180 6.37 8.72 1.08
C TRP A 180 4.88 8.87 1.30
N ARG A 181 4.26 9.77 0.53
CA ARG A 181 2.82 10.05 0.52
C ARG A 181 2.40 10.22 -0.93
N VAL A 182 1.97 9.14 -1.56
CA VAL A 182 1.65 9.14 -2.99
C VAL A 182 0.16 9.38 -3.19
N GLU A 183 -0.69 8.58 -2.55
CA GLU A 183 -2.14 8.70 -2.68
C GLU A 183 -2.84 8.31 -1.37
N TYR A 184 -4.06 8.80 -1.16
CA TYR A 184 -4.88 8.36 -0.03
C TYR A 184 -5.61 7.07 -0.39
N PRO A 185 -5.75 6.12 0.55
CA PRO A 185 -6.57 4.95 0.31
C PRO A 185 -8.03 5.38 0.11
N PHE A 186 -8.75 4.65 -0.72
CA PHE A 186 -10.20 4.81 -0.87
C PHE A 186 -10.94 4.42 0.41
N VAL A 187 -10.52 3.32 1.03
CA VAL A 187 -11.10 2.76 2.25
C VAL A 187 -10.02 2.10 3.09
N VAL A 188 -10.19 2.15 4.41
CA VAL A 188 -9.40 1.38 5.38
C VAL A 188 -10.28 0.33 6.02
N LEU A 189 -9.83 -0.92 6.06
CA LEU A 189 -10.50 -2.04 6.70
C LEU A 189 -9.73 -2.49 7.93
N THR A 190 -10.42 -2.69 9.04
CA THR A 190 -9.84 -3.17 10.31
C THR A 190 -10.64 -4.40 10.78
N PRO A 191 -10.43 -5.59 10.17
CA PRO A 191 -11.18 -6.79 10.52
C PRO A 191 -11.00 -7.15 12.00
N ASP A 192 -12.09 -7.66 12.62
CA ASP A 192 -12.08 -8.06 14.02
C ASP A 192 -11.46 -9.44 14.23
N THR A 193 -11.52 -10.30 13.22
CA THR A 193 -11.08 -11.70 13.30
C THR A 193 -10.37 -12.14 12.03
N GLU A 194 -9.47 -13.12 12.18
CA GLU A 194 -8.80 -13.78 11.07
C GLU A 194 -9.80 -14.34 10.03
N ALA A 195 -10.92 -14.89 10.48
CA ALA A 195 -11.93 -15.53 9.62
C ALA A 195 -12.52 -14.58 8.55
N GLU A 196 -12.51 -13.27 8.79
CA GLU A 196 -13.02 -12.26 7.85
C GLU A 196 -12.13 -12.06 6.63
N MET A 197 -10.84 -12.38 6.73
CA MET A 197 -9.81 -11.96 5.78
C MET A 197 -10.04 -12.47 4.36
N ALA A 198 -10.33 -13.76 4.17
CA ALA A 198 -10.53 -14.32 2.83
C ALA A 198 -11.75 -13.69 2.13
N GLY A 199 -12.83 -13.47 2.88
CA GLY A 199 -14.03 -12.79 2.38
C GLY A 199 -13.76 -11.34 2.00
N LEU A 200 -12.99 -10.62 2.80
CA LEU A 200 -12.60 -9.23 2.51
C LEU A 200 -11.69 -9.12 1.29
N VAL A 201 -10.68 -9.99 1.17
CA VAL A 201 -9.81 -10.04 -0.01
C VAL A 201 -10.63 -10.28 -1.27
N LYS A 202 -11.52 -11.28 -1.27
CA LYS A 202 -12.41 -11.56 -2.40
C LYS A 202 -13.28 -10.36 -2.76
N ALA A 203 -13.89 -9.72 -1.76
CA ALA A 203 -14.72 -8.55 -1.94
C ALA A 203 -13.94 -7.34 -2.52
N CYS A 204 -12.70 -7.13 -2.09
CA CYS A 204 -11.85 -6.08 -2.62
C CYS A 204 -11.46 -6.33 -4.09
N ILE A 205 -11.20 -7.58 -4.47
CA ILE A 205 -10.95 -7.98 -5.87
C ILE A 205 -12.19 -7.72 -6.73
N GLU A 206 -13.37 -8.11 -6.27
CA GLU A 206 -14.65 -7.87 -6.97
C GLU A 206 -14.94 -6.37 -7.16
N LEU A 207 -14.43 -5.51 -6.28
CA LEU A 207 -14.55 -4.06 -6.34
C LEU A 207 -13.44 -3.39 -7.15
N ASP A 208 -12.52 -4.15 -7.75
CA ASP A 208 -11.35 -3.62 -8.46
C ASP A 208 -10.50 -2.66 -7.60
N LEU A 209 -10.27 -3.04 -6.34
CA LEU A 209 -9.45 -2.28 -5.39
C LEU A 209 -8.06 -2.89 -5.28
N THR A 210 -7.03 -2.04 -5.33
CA THR A 210 -5.65 -2.44 -5.03
C THR A 210 -5.51 -2.68 -3.53
N ILE A 211 -5.20 -3.92 -3.13
CA ILE A 211 -5.09 -4.31 -1.72
C ILE A 211 -3.69 -4.01 -1.20
N ILE A 212 -3.64 -3.35 -0.04
CA ILE A 212 -2.41 -3.00 0.66
C ILE A 212 -2.49 -3.57 2.08
N PRO A 213 -1.73 -4.63 2.38
CA PRO A 213 -1.62 -5.15 3.73
C PRO A 213 -0.88 -4.17 4.63
N ARG A 214 -1.34 -4.00 5.87
CA ARG A 214 -0.70 -3.13 6.84
C ARG A 214 -0.78 -3.70 8.25
N GLY A 215 0.35 -3.72 8.94
CA GLY A 215 0.45 -3.84 10.39
C GLY A 215 0.79 -2.46 10.98
N GLY A 216 1.88 -2.35 11.73
CA GLY A 216 2.30 -1.08 12.35
C GLY A 216 2.81 0.02 11.39
N GLY A 217 2.98 -0.26 10.11
CA GLY A 217 3.46 0.72 9.13
C GLY A 217 4.91 1.15 9.34
N THR A 218 5.73 0.33 9.96
CA THR A 218 7.13 0.62 10.33
C THR A 218 8.15 0.24 9.25
N GLY A 219 7.70 -0.23 8.09
CA GLY A 219 8.56 -0.65 6.98
C GLY A 219 9.23 0.53 6.27
N TYR A 220 10.39 0.25 5.64
CA TYR A 220 11.21 1.24 4.93
C TYR A 220 11.20 1.06 3.40
N THR A 221 10.25 0.31 2.86
CA THR A 221 10.21 -0.05 1.43
C THR A 221 9.05 0.59 0.66
N GLY A 222 8.14 1.26 1.36
CA GLY A 222 6.92 1.78 0.74
C GLY A 222 5.83 0.73 0.52
N GLY A 223 5.99 -0.49 1.06
CA GLY A 223 5.03 -1.58 0.87
C GLY A 223 3.65 -1.35 1.49
N ALA A 224 3.54 -0.41 2.44
CA ALA A 224 2.27 -0.05 3.08
C ALA A 224 1.67 1.27 2.57
N ILE A 225 2.17 1.82 1.45
CA ILE A 225 1.75 3.11 0.90
C ILE A 225 0.79 2.92 -0.27
N PRO A 226 -0.41 3.54 -0.25
CA PRO A 226 -1.29 3.58 -1.41
C PRO A 226 -0.66 4.33 -2.59
N LEU A 227 -0.68 3.75 -3.78
CA LEU A 227 -0.18 4.37 -5.01
C LEU A 227 -1.29 4.89 -5.92
N THR A 228 -2.52 4.42 -5.73
CA THR A 228 -3.71 4.81 -6.50
C THR A 228 -4.87 5.12 -5.58
N TRP A 229 -5.79 5.97 -6.03
CA TRP A 229 -6.97 6.33 -5.25
C TRP A 229 -7.93 5.13 -5.03
N LYS A 230 -7.94 4.14 -5.93
CA LYS A 230 -8.67 2.88 -5.79
C LYS A 230 -7.90 1.85 -4.96
N SER A 231 -7.34 2.27 -3.83
CA SER A 231 -6.64 1.37 -2.91
C SER A 231 -7.46 1.11 -1.66
N VAL A 232 -7.34 -0.10 -1.14
CA VAL A 232 -7.82 -0.47 0.19
C VAL A 232 -6.64 -0.84 1.06
N VAL A 233 -6.54 -0.23 2.23
CA VAL A 233 -5.60 -0.68 3.26
C VAL A 233 -6.34 -1.65 4.18
N ILE A 234 -5.86 -2.89 4.27
CA ILE A 234 -6.33 -3.86 5.26
C ILE A 234 -5.34 -3.85 6.42
N ASN A 235 -5.74 -3.23 7.52
CA ASN A 235 -4.93 -3.10 8.72
C ASN A 235 -5.28 -4.21 9.71
N THR A 236 -4.26 -4.98 10.12
CA THR A 236 -4.39 -6.13 11.02
C THR A 236 -4.38 -5.76 12.50
N GLU A 237 -4.48 -4.48 12.87
CA GLU A 237 -4.32 -3.99 14.23
C GLU A 237 -5.20 -4.68 15.29
N LYS A 238 -6.37 -5.21 14.89
CA LYS A 238 -7.29 -5.93 15.79
C LYS A 238 -7.04 -7.43 15.87
N LEU A 239 -6.20 -7.98 15.02
CA LEU A 239 -5.79 -9.37 15.06
C LEU A 239 -4.67 -9.52 16.08
N GLU A 240 -5.02 -9.44 17.37
CA GLU A 240 -4.05 -9.32 18.46
C GLU A 240 -4.08 -10.49 19.47
N ALA A 241 -4.74 -11.59 19.13
CA ALA A 241 -4.73 -12.78 19.96
C ALA A 241 -3.34 -13.44 19.96
N MET A 242 -2.93 -13.90 21.13
CA MET A 242 -1.65 -14.54 21.36
C MET A 242 -1.81 -15.60 22.44
N SER A 243 -1.19 -16.78 22.25
CA SER A 243 -1.11 -17.80 23.31
C SER A 243 -0.04 -17.43 24.35
N GLU A 244 -0.10 -18.08 25.51
CA GLU A 244 1.06 -18.18 26.37
C GLU A 244 2.19 -18.98 25.65
N VAL A 245 3.40 -18.96 26.23
CA VAL A 245 4.49 -19.81 25.73
C VAL A 245 4.15 -21.26 26.05
N GLU A 246 4.04 -22.07 25.03
CA GLU A 246 3.64 -23.49 25.11
C GLU A 246 4.80 -24.37 24.65
N VAL A 247 5.04 -25.45 25.34
CA VAL A 247 6.02 -26.48 24.94
C VAL A 247 5.29 -27.51 24.08
N VAL A 248 5.58 -27.51 22.77
CA VAL A 248 4.84 -28.33 21.78
C VAL A 248 5.80 -29.14 20.91
N SER A 249 5.32 -30.27 20.41
CA SER A 249 6.01 -31.04 19.38
C SER A 249 5.90 -30.32 18.04
N ILE A 250 7.02 -30.14 17.37
CA ILE A 250 7.08 -29.58 16.01
C ILE A 250 7.57 -30.63 15.02
N PRO A 251 7.18 -30.58 13.75
CA PRO A 251 7.62 -31.55 12.75
C PRO A 251 9.14 -31.59 12.61
N GLY A 252 9.69 -32.81 12.54
CA GLY A 252 11.11 -33.03 12.36
C GLY A 252 11.99 -32.86 13.60
N HIS A 253 11.40 -32.64 14.79
CA HIS A 253 12.13 -32.50 16.04
C HIS A 253 11.65 -33.51 17.10
N ASP A 254 12.58 -34.26 17.68
CA ASP A 254 12.27 -35.34 18.61
C ASP A 254 11.78 -34.85 19.98
N GLN A 255 12.22 -33.65 20.38
CA GLN A 255 11.85 -33.08 21.68
C GLN A 255 10.88 -31.92 21.49
N PRO A 256 9.87 -31.78 22.37
CA PRO A 256 9.02 -30.61 22.39
C PRO A 256 9.83 -29.33 22.62
N VAL A 257 9.45 -28.24 21.97
CA VAL A 257 10.14 -26.96 22.03
C VAL A 257 9.18 -25.86 22.49
N PRO A 258 9.66 -24.81 23.18
CA PRO A 258 8.85 -23.67 23.55
C PRO A 258 8.46 -22.88 22.31
N THR A 259 7.18 -22.63 22.17
CA THR A 259 6.62 -21.87 21.05
C THR A 259 5.56 -20.90 21.55
N VAL A 260 5.23 -19.91 20.74
CA VAL A 260 4.09 -19.01 20.94
C VAL A 260 3.31 -18.90 19.63
N TRP A 261 1.99 -18.99 19.73
CA TRP A 261 1.11 -18.68 18.60
C TRP A 261 0.63 -17.25 18.70
N THR A 262 0.56 -16.54 17.56
CA THR A 262 0.16 -15.14 17.50
C THR A 262 -0.69 -14.88 16.26
N GLU A 263 -1.64 -13.95 16.37
CA GLU A 263 -2.21 -13.28 15.21
C GLU A 263 -1.27 -12.20 14.67
N ALA A 264 -1.52 -11.76 13.42
CA ALA A 264 -0.62 -10.87 12.67
C ALA A 264 -0.50 -9.45 13.24
N GLY A 265 -1.51 -8.95 13.94
CA GLY A 265 -1.53 -7.62 14.55
C GLY A 265 -0.83 -7.53 15.91
N VAL A 266 -0.42 -8.66 16.48
CA VAL A 266 0.30 -8.66 17.76
C VAL A 266 1.58 -7.84 17.63
N VAL A 267 1.77 -6.88 18.55
CA VAL A 267 2.99 -6.06 18.59
C VAL A 267 4.18 -6.92 19.00
N THR A 268 5.27 -6.79 18.28
CA THR A 268 6.49 -7.61 18.45
C THR A 268 7.00 -7.61 19.89
N GLN A 269 6.97 -6.46 20.57
CA GLN A 269 7.41 -6.34 21.96
C GLN A 269 6.58 -7.21 22.89
N ARG A 270 5.26 -7.39 22.68
CA ARG A 270 4.41 -8.26 23.51
C ARG A 270 4.88 -9.73 23.48
N VAL A 271 5.34 -10.19 22.32
CA VAL A 271 5.88 -11.55 22.18
C VAL A 271 7.22 -11.68 22.93
N SER A 272 8.08 -10.67 22.81
CA SER A 272 9.35 -10.61 23.55
C SER A 272 9.12 -10.66 25.06
N ASP A 273 8.19 -9.88 25.56
CA ASP A 273 7.84 -9.83 27.00
C ASP A 273 7.24 -11.15 27.49
N ALA A 274 6.44 -11.83 26.67
CA ALA A 274 5.89 -13.14 27.03
C ALA A 274 6.99 -14.22 27.08
N ALA A 275 7.92 -14.21 26.12
CA ALA A 275 9.06 -15.10 26.12
C ALA A 275 9.96 -14.89 27.36
N GLU A 276 10.27 -13.63 27.69
CA GLU A 276 11.08 -13.27 28.86
C GLU A 276 10.45 -13.73 30.17
N ARG A 277 9.14 -13.51 30.36
CA ARG A 277 8.40 -14.01 31.53
C ARG A 277 8.46 -15.53 31.68
N ALA A 278 8.53 -16.25 30.56
CA ALA A 278 8.66 -17.70 30.53
C ALA A 278 10.12 -18.20 30.63
N GLY A 279 11.10 -17.30 30.71
CA GLY A 279 12.55 -17.66 30.80
C GLY A 279 13.19 -17.90 29.44
N PHE A 280 12.59 -17.44 28.34
CA PHE A 280 13.09 -17.61 26.98
C PHE A 280 13.39 -16.26 26.31
N VAL A 281 14.01 -16.32 25.15
CA VAL A 281 14.33 -15.14 24.33
C VAL A 281 13.57 -15.24 23.02
N PHE A 282 12.77 -14.21 22.72
CA PHE A 282 12.25 -14.03 21.36
C PHE A 282 13.32 -13.39 20.49
N ALA A 283 13.67 -14.06 19.38
CA ALA A 283 14.84 -13.71 18.58
C ALA A 283 14.61 -12.53 17.63
N VAL A 284 13.36 -12.25 17.27
CA VAL A 284 13.01 -11.18 16.32
C VAL A 284 12.89 -9.85 17.06
N ASP A 285 13.90 -9.00 16.93
CA ASP A 285 14.03 -7.73 17.67
C ASP A 285 14.33 -6.52 16.78
N PRO A 286 13.45 -6.17 15.81
CA PRO A 286 13.64 -4.96 15.02
C PRO A 286 13.67 -3.73 15.93
N THR A 287 14.36 -2.66 15.50
CA THR A 287 14.38 -1.39 16.26
C THR A 287 12.99 -0.80 16.50
N SER A 288 12.02 -1.19 15.68
CA SER A 288 10.61 -0.82 15.78
C SER A 288 9.76 -1.81 16.57
N ALA A 289 10.33 -2.68 17.41
CA ALA A 289 9.61 -3.75 18.12
C ALA A 289 8.39 -3.27 18.92
N GLU A 290 8.43 -2.05 19.46
CA GLU A 290 7.31 -1.45 20.19
C GLU A 290 6.13 -1.03 19.31
N ALA A 291 6.31 -0.98 17.98
CA ALA A 291 5.30 -0.53 17.02
C ALA A 291 5.09 -1.52 15.86
N SER A 292 6.06 -2.36 15.53
CA SER A 292 5.94 -3.37 14.48
C SER A 292 5.05 -4.53 14.93
N CYS A 293 4.34 -5.12 13.96
CA CYS A 293 3.47 -6.26 14.21
C CYS A 293 4.03 -7.54 13.61
N ILE A 294 3.65 -8.67 14.17
CA ILE A 294 4.12 -10.01 13.79
C ILE A 294 3.93 -10.31 12.29
N GLY A 295 2.77 -9.98 11.72
CA GLY A 295 2.54 -10.16 10.28
C GLY A 295 3.53 -9.36 9.42
N GLY A 296 3.86 -8.13 9.85
CA GLY A 296 4.89 -7.31 9.21
C GLY A 296 6.30 -7.90 9.37
N ASN A 297 6.62 -8.47 10.54
CA ASN A 297 7.91 -9.12 10.76
C ASN A 297 8.12 -10.31 9.81
N ILE A 298 7.07 -11.08 9.53
CA ILE A 298 7.12 -12.17 8.56
C ILE A 298 7.25 -11.61 7.15
N ALA A 299 6.35 -10.71 6.75
CA ALA A 299 6.32 -10.14 5.40
C ALA A 299 7.64 -9.47 5.00
N MET A 300 8.37 -8.91 5.98
CA MET A 300 9.68 -8.26 5.78
C MET A 300 10.87 -9.15 6.12
N ASN A 301 10.67 -10.36 6.65
CA ASN A 301 11.69 -11.19 7.24
C ASN A 301 12.54 -10.41 8.26
N ALA A 302 11.87 -9.84 9.25
CA ALA A 302 12.48 -8.91 10.19
C ALA A 302 13.58 -9.58 11.01
N GLY A 303 14.61 -8.82 11.29
CA GLY A 303 15.69 -9.13 12.20
C GLY A 303 16.13 -7.89 12.95
N GLY A 304 17.03 -8.07 13.89
CA GLY A 304 17.59 -6.97 14.68
C GLY A 304 18.98 -7.34 15.19
N LYS A 305 19.37 -6.85 16.35
CA LYS A 305 20.66 -7.16 16.96
C LYS A 305 20.81 -8.66 17.27
N LYS A 306 19.72 -9.28 17.74
CA LYS A 306 19.67 -10.69 18.08
C LYS A 306 19.82 -11.62 16.86
N ALA A 307 19.54 -11.12 15.65
CA ALA A 307 19.67 -11.88 14.41
C ALA A 307 21.12 -12.32 14.12
N VAL A 308 22.11 -11.68 14.71
CA VAL A 308 23.53 -12.15 14.65
C VAL A 308 23.66 -13.57 15.17
N LEU A 309 22.97 -13.86 16.28
CA LEU A 309 23.05 -15.15 16.96
C LEU A 309 21.93 -16.10 16.51
N TRP A 310 20.70 -15.62 16.45
CA TRP A 310 19.51 -16.46 16.26
C TRP A 310 18.81 -16.33 14.90
N GLY A 311 19.38 -15.54 13.98
CA GLY A 311 18.79 -15.33 12.66
C GLY A 311 17.61 -14.35 12.64
N THR A 312 16.88 -14.36 11.53
CA THR A 312 15.74 -13.48 11.23
C THR A 312 14.40 -14.17 11.55
N ALA A 313 13.29 -13.55 11.17
CA ALA A 313 11.95 -14.13 11.33
C ALA A 313 11.85 -15.54 10.72
N LEU A 314 12.36 -15.75 9.52
CA LEU A 314 12.32 -17.03 8.83
C LEU A 314 13.03 -18.15 9.60
N ASP A 315 14.14 -17.82 10.27
CA ASP A 315 14.91 -18.80 11.03
C ASP A 315 14.15 -19.32 12.26
N ASN A 316 13.20 -18.52 12.78
CA ASN A 316 12.47 -18.76 14.02
C ASN A 316 11.01 -19.17 13.82
N LEU A 317 10.51 -19.19 12.57
CA LEU A 317 9.13 -19.58 12.27
C LEU A 317 8.95 -21.08 12.19
N VAL A 318 7.98 -21.61 12.94
CA VAL A 318 7.49 -22.99 12.82
C VAL A 318 6.44 -23.08 11.72
N SER A 319 5.48 -22.15 11.70
CA SER A 319 4.42 -22.10 10.71
C SER A 319 3.80 -20.71 10.63
N TRP A 320 3.13 -20.42 9.51
CA TRP A 320 2.32 -19.23 9.36
C TRP A 320 1.13 -19.49 8.47
N ARG A 321 0.12 -18.65 8.60
CA ARG A 321 -1.10 -18.68 7.84
C ARG A 321 -1.30 -17.35 7.11
N MET A 322 -1.81 -17.42 5.89
CA MET A 322 -2.05 -16.24 5.07
C MET A 322 -3.25 -16.42 4.14
N VAL A 323 -3.76 -15.30 3.64
CA VAL A 323 -4.73 -15.28 2.54
C VAL A 323 -4.01 -14.85 1.27
N THR A 324 -4.11 -15.68 0.23
CA THR A 324 -3.47 -15.43 -1.07
C THR A 324 -4.21 -14.38 -1.90
N PRO A 325 -3.61 -13.84 -2.99
CA PRO A 325 -4.31 -12.96 -3.93
C PRO A 325 -5.53 -13.60 -4.63
N GLN A 326 -5.71 -14.91 -4.54
CA GLN A 326 -6.88 -15.64 -5.03
C GLN A 326 -7.98 -15.80 -3.97
N ALA A 327 -7.80 -15.14 -2.81
CA ALA A 327 -8.68 -15.27 -1.65
C ALA A 327 -8.78 -16.71 -1.09
N GLU A 328 -7.73 -17.51 -1.27
CA GLU A 328 -7.60 -18.83 -0.67
C GLU A 328 -6.74 -18.73 0.60
N TRP A 329 -7.03 -19.58 1.57
CA TRP A 329 -6.16 -19.75 2.71
C TRP A 329 -4.95 -20.60 2.35
N LEU A 330 -3.80 -20.21 2.84
CA LEU A 330 -2.55 -20.96 2.74
C LEU A 330 -1.92 -21.09 4.12
N GLU A 331 -1.65 -22.32 4.51
CA GLU A 331 -0.82 -22.65 5.67
C GLU A 331 0.53 -23.13 5.20
N VAL A 332 1.60 -22.58 5.77
CA VAL A 332 2.98 -23.00 5.52
C VAL A 332 3.57 -23.49 6.82
N SER A 333 4.06 -24.71 6.84
CA SER A 333 4.69 -25.33 8.00
C SER A 333 6.07 -25.85 7.66
N ARG A 334 7.06 -25.56 8.49
CA ARG A 334 8.40 -26.11 8.35
C ARG A 334 8.44 -27.54 8.90
N LEU A 335 8.87 -28.51 8.10
CA LEU A 335 8.80 -29.94 8.46
C LEU A 335 10.04 -30.44 9.22
N ASP A 336 11.17 -29.78 9.08
CA ASP A 336 12.48 -30.20 9.60
C ASP A 336 13.23 -29.03 10.23
N HIS A 337 12.64 -28.45 11.28
CA HIS A 337 13.21 -27.26 11.92
C HIS A 337 14.54 -27.62 12.63
N ASN A 338 15.62 -26.95 12.22
CA ASN A 338 16.95 -27.18 12.80
C ASN A 338 17.22 -26.40 14.10
N LEU A 339 16.25 -25.63 14.61
CA LEU A 339 16.37 -24.72 15.76
C LEU A 339 17.57 -23.77 15.68
N GLY A 340 17.94 -23.40 14.46
CA GLY A 340 19.07 -22.54 14.14
C GLY A 340 18.82 -21.82 12.83
N LYS A 341 19.87 -21.19 12.29
CA LYS A 341 19.74 -20.47 11.02
C LYS A 341 19.42 -21.44 9.90
N ILE A 342 18.41 -21.10 9.12
CA ILE A 342 17.86 -21.97 8.07
C ILE A 342 18.90 -22.33 7.01
N HIS A 343 19.84 -21.43 6.71
CA HIS A 343 20.89 -21.64 5.74
C HIS A 343 22.00 -22.60 6.20
N ASP A 344 22.03 -22.97 7.47
CA ASP A 344 22.95 -24.00 8.02
C ASP A 344 22.40 -25.40 7.78
N ALA A 345 21.10 -25.55 7.49
CA ALA A 345 20.53 -26.84 7.12
C ALA A 345 20.89 -27.18 5.66
N PRO A 346 21.23 -28.43 5.32
CA PRO A 346 21.45 -28.82 3.92
C PRO A 346 20.27 -28.56 3.03
N VAL A 347 19.05 -28.83 3.50
CA VAL A 347 17.77 -28.59 2.85
C VAL A 347 16.77 -28.18 3.93
N ALA A 348 15.96 -27.19 3.67
CA ALA A 348 14.79 -26.86 4.47
C ALA A 348 13.52 -27.27 3.71
N THR A 349 12.63 -27.97 4.39
CA THR A 349 11.42 -28.53 3.79
C THR A 349 10.18 -27.88 4.40
N PHE A 350 9.27 -27.46 3.53
CA PHE A 350 8.02 -26.82 3.92
C PHE A 350 6.85 -27.60 3.36
N GLU A 351 5.80 -27.77 4.16
CA GLU A 351 4.49 -28.21 3.71
C GLU A 351 3.62 -26.97 3.45
N LEU A 352 3.04 -26.91 2.28
CA LEU A 352 2.11 -25.88 1.84
C LEU A 352 0.73 -26.51 1.69
N ARG A 353 -0.27 -25.96 2.41
CA ARG A 353 -1.66 -26.47 2.38
C ARG A 353 -2.61 -25.35 2.03
N TRP A 354 -3.30 -25.49 0.90
CA TRP A 354 -4.30 -24.52 0.47
C TRP A 354 -5.70 -24.97 0.87
N PHE A 355 -6.48 -24.01 1.38
CA PHE A 355 -7.87 -24.25 1.77
C PHE A 355 -8.81 -23.32 1.01
N ALA A 356 -10.05 -23.75 0.85
CA ALA A 356 -11.11 -22.90 0.34
C ALA A 356 -11.30 -21.64 1.21
N PRO A 357 -12.06 -20.63 0.75
CA PRO A 357 -12.35 -19.42 1.54
C PRO A 357 -12.99 -19.67 2.91
N ASP A 358 -13.56 -20.85 3.15
CA ASP A 358 -14.08 -21.29 4.45
C ASP A 358 -12.94 -21.57 5.47
N GLY A 359 -11.69 -21.61 5.03
CA GLY A 359 -10.50 -21.87 5.84
C GLY A 359 -10.39 -23.29 6.42
N ARG A 360 -11.21 -24.22 5.97
CA ARG A 360 -11.33 -25.60 6.51
C ARG A 360 -11.21 -26.68 5.43
N THR A 361 -11.80 -26.46 4.26
CA THR A 361 -11.79 -27.42 3.17
C THR A 361 -10.46 -27.40 2.43
N GLU A 362 -9.57 -28.35 2.73
CA GLU A 362 -8.28 -28.48 2.05
C GLU A 362 -8.49 -28.78 0.56
N ARG A 363 -7.83 -28.04 -0.32
CA ARG A 363 -7.92 -28.17 -1.77
C ARG A 363 -6.68 -28.75 -2.40
N ARG A 364 -5.51 -28.39 -1.85
CA ARG A 364 -4.21 -28.77 -2.40
C ARG A 364 -3.19 -28.83 -1.30
N ARG A 365 -2.22 -29.71 -1.46
CA ARG A 365 -1.05 -29.85 -0.59
C ARG A 365 0.19 -30.05 -1.44
N GLU A 366 1.24 -29.37 -1.10
CA GLU A 366 2.54 -29.48 -1.77
C GLU A 366 3.67 -29.48 -0.75
N THR A 367 4.80 -30.07 -1.13
CA THR A 367 6.03 -29.98 -0.36
C THR A 367 7.05 -29.19 -1.15
N LEU A 368 7.63 -28.17 -0.53
CA LEU A 368 8.67 -27.33 -1.10
C LEU A 368 9.99 -27.61 -0.37
N ALA A 369 10.95 -28.18 -1.06
CA ALA A 369 12.30 -28.43 -0.54
C ALA A 369 13.27 -27.38 -1.13
N ILE A 370 13.96 -26.67 -0.26
CA ILE A 370 14.85 -25.57 -0.64
C ILE A 370 16.24 -25.84 -0.07
N PRO A 371 17.31 -25.87 -0.88
CA PRO A 371 18.67 -25.96 -0.36
C PRO A 371 18.96 -24.80 0.60
N GLY A 372 19.53 -25.10 1.77
CA GLY A 372 19.79 -24.09 2.80
C GLY A 372 20.60 -22.89 2.29
N GLN A 373 21.60 -23.15 1.46
CA GLN A 373 22.42 -22.10 0.83
C GLN A 373 21.61 -21.09 -0.02
N ALA A 374 20.41 -21.45 -0.50
CA ALA A 374 19.56 -20.56 -1.28
C ALA A 374 18.87 -19.46 -0.45
N PHE A 375 18.84 -19.61 0.88
CA PHE A 375 18.24 -18.61 1.76
C PHE A 375 19.15 -17.42 2.04
N ARG A 376 20.45 -17.57 1.88
CA ARG A 376 21.41 -16.51 2.17
C ARG A 376 22.30 -16.24 0.97
N LYS A 377 22.47 -14.98 0.65
CA LYS A 377 23.34 -14.54 -0.43
C LYS A 377 24.80 -14.58 0.03
N GLU A 378 25.60 -15.41 -0.61
CA GLU A 378 27.03 -15.57 -0.30
C GLU A 378 27.78 -14.23 -0.46
N GLY A 379 28.75 -13.99 0.41
CA GLY A 379 29.61 -12.80 0.39
C GLY A 379 28.95 -11.51 0.90
N LEU A 380 27.66 -11.51 1.21
CA LEU A 380 26.99 -10.39 1.86
C LEU A 380 26.87 -10.63 3.37
N GLY A 381 26.57 -9.57 4.12
CA GLY A 381 26.57 -9.58 5.56
C GLY A 381 25.69 -10.66 6.21
N LYS A 382 25.72 -10.69 7.52
CA LYS A 382 25.14 -11.71 8.39
C LYS A 382 23.62 -11.96 8.23
N ASP A 383 22.85 -10.96 7.84
CA ASP A 383 21.37 -10.99 7.84
C ASP A 383 20.78 -10.94 6.42
N VAL A 384 21.62 -11.08 5.40
CA VAL A 384 21.15 -10.97 4.03
C VAL A 384 20.55 -12.28 3.54
N THR A 385 19.27 -12.28 3.35
CA THR A 385 18.50 -13.38 2.79
C THR A 385 18.17 -13.11 1.32
N ASP A 386 18.22 -14.12 0.46
CA ASP A 386 17.74 -13.98 -0.92
C ASP A 386 16.23 -13.76 -0.92
N LYS A 387 15.79 -12.64 -1.48
CA LYS A 387 14.36 -12.27 -1.48
C LYS A 387 13.47 -13.23 -2.27
N PHE A 388 14.00 -13.91 -3.25
CA PHE A 388 13.24 -14.87 -4.05
C PHE A 388 12.82 -16.10 -3.22
N LEU A 389 13.67 -16.60 -2.30
CA LEU A 389 13.41 -17.70 -1.39
C LEU A 389 12.84 -18.94 -2.11
N SER A 390 13.26 -19.20 -3.34
CA SER A 390 12.76 -20.28 -4.21
C SER A 390 11.22 -20.35 -4.30
N GLY A 391 10.55 -19.20 -4.18
CA GLY A 391 9.09 -19.09 -4.24
C GLY A 391 8.35 -19.40 -2.93
N LEU A 392 9.04 -19.48 -1.80
CA LEU A 392 8.40 -19.67 -0.49
C LEU A 392 7.41 -18.52 -0.21
N PRO A 393 6.11 -18.80 0.00
CA PRO A 393 5.09 -17.76 0.14
C PRO A 393 5.18 -16.98 1.45
N GLY A 394 4.74 -15.72 1.43
CA GLY A 394 4.50 -14.87 2.60
C GLY A 394 5.75 -14.21 3.17
N ILE A 395 6.83 -14.95 3.30
CA ILE A 395 8.05 -14.46 3.93
C ILE A 395 8.86 -13.56 2.98
N GLN A 396 9.28 -12.40 3.47
CA GLN A 396 10.10 -11.42 2.73
C GLN A 396 9.50 -10.96 1.38
N LYS A 397 8.18 -11.02 1.23
CA LYS A 397 7.44 -10.60 0.04
C LYS A 397 6.74 -9.24 0.21
N GLU A 398 6.92 -8.61 1.36
CA GLU A 398 6.36 -7.28 1.66
C GLU A 398 4.82 -7.22 1.52
N GLY A 399 4.14 -8.37 1.62
CA GLY A 399 2.70 -8.52 1.48
C GLY A 399 2.19 -8.53 0.03
N CYS A 400 3.07 -8.56 -0.98
CA CYS A 400 2.64 -8.56 -2.39
C CYS A 400 2.06 -9.90 -2.85
N ASP A 401 2.31 -10.99 -2.15
CA ASP A 401 1.80 -12.33 -2.44
C ASP A 401 0.68 -12.80 -1.49
N GLY A 402 0.19 -11.91 -0.62
CA GLY A 402 -0.93 -12.16 0.26
C GLY A 402 -0.81 -11.47 1.63
N LEU A 403 -1.81 -11.71 2.47
CA LEU A 403 -1.91 -11.16 3.82
C LEU A 403 -1.61 -12.23 4.85
N ILE A 404 -0.55 -12.05 5.64
CA ILE A 404 -0.28 -12.88 6.82
C ILE A 404 -1.35 -12.62 7.86
N THR A 405 -1.89 -13.68 8.46
CA THR A 405 -2.97 -13.60 9.45
C THR A 405 -2.59 -14.13 10.82
N SER A 406 -1.77 -15.18 10.87
CA SER A 406 -1.27 -15.75 12.13
C SER A 406 0.03 -16.53 11.92
N ALA A 407 0.73 -16.83 13.00
CA ALA A 407 1.97 -17.58 12.97
C ALA A 407 2.27 -18.31 14.29
N ARG A 408 3.13 -19.32 14.23
CA ARG A 408 3.77 -19.95 15.39
C ARG A 408 5.29 -19.81 15.29
N TRP A 409 5.85 -19.37 16.40
CA TRP A 409 7.28 -19.06 16.55
C TRP A 409 7.99 -20.00 17.51
#